data_3d1db3c751845abc3a7be0b419b52aa7
#
_entry.id   3d1db3c751845abc3a7be0b419b52aa7
#
_cell.length_a   1.000
_cell.length_b   1.000
_cell.length_c   1.000
_cell.angle_alpha   90.00
_cell.angle_beta   90.00
_cell.angle_gamma   90.00
#
_symmetry.space_group_name_H-M   'P 1'
#
loop_
_entity.id
_entity.type
_entity.pdbx_description
1 polymer ?
#
loop_
_entity_poly.entity_id
_entity_poly.type
_entity_poly.pdbx_seq_one_letter_code
_entity_poly.pdbx_strand_id
1 'polypeptide(L)'
;MKYSDFKKTYGLTKKAEDEQEQTAPAENTQEEPQEQPSEAAEEQETDDTKQDDSSNEVIKMLCKILADEYVSYYAYFAGAKNIRGENWMDVKQEFEQHAEDERGHFEEVFDRLYQLGYYNKDLLKDIEKNAGYYWDVDTMEPKKAAEIAREAERKAVEAYQKLLVYISEQSPDKKDFVTQKLAKNHLETEQDHLQDMERLVEEF
;
A
#
# COMPACT_ATOMS: atom_id res chain seq x y z
N MET A 1 6.61 -13.78 -2.57
CA MET A 1 6.21 -13.99 -4.01
C MET A 1 6.00 -12.60 -4.60
N LYS A 2 6.48 -12.31 -5.82
CA LYS A 2 6.20 -11.01 -6.47
C LYS A 2 4.80 -11.03 -7.07
N TYR A 3 4.11 -9.90 -7.12
CA TYR A 3 2.76 -9.81 -7.72
C TYR A 3 2.70 -10.33 -9.17
N SER A 4 3.78 -10.18 -9.94
CA SER A 4 3.93 -10.79 -11.28
C SER A 4 3.83 -12.32 -11.27
N ASP A 5 4.31 -12.94 -10.20
CA ASP A 5 4.29 -14.40 -10.05
C ASP A 5 2.92 -14.87 -9.58
N PHE A 6 2.24 -14.07 -8.76
CA PHE A 6 0.85 -14.26 -8.35
C PHE A 6 -0.11 -14.26 -9.55
N LYS A 7 0.00 -13.28 -10.46
CA LYS A 7 -0.79 -13.25 -11.71
C LYS A 7 -0.59 -14.52 -12.57
N LYS A 8 0.62 -15.04 -12.63
CA LYS A 8 0.90 -16.28 -13.39
C LYS A 8 0.32 -17.52 -12.73
N THR A 9 0.36 -17.58 -11.39
CA THR A 9 -0.07 -18.74 -10.63
C THR A 9 -1.60 -18.88 -10.61
N TYR A 10 -2.33 -17.75 -10.53
CA TYR A 10 -3.80 -17.74 -10.35
C TYR A 10 -4.59 -17.33 -11.60
N GLY A 11 -3.95 -17.22 -12.76
CA GLY A 11 -4.63 -17.09 -14.04
C GLY A 11 -5.45 -15.81 -14.23
N LEU A 12 -5.10 -14.72 -13.53
CA LEU A 12 -5.71 -13.40 -13.70
C LEU A 12 -5.24 -12.78 -15.03
N THR A 13 -5.57 -13.41 -16.14
CA THR A 13 -5.41 -12.82 -17.46
C THR A 13 -6.64 -11.97 -17.78
N LYS A 14 -6.40 -10.79 -18.36
CA LYS A 14 -7.42 -9.90 -18.93
C LYS A 14 -8.48 -10.71 -19.71
N LYS A 15 -9.69 -10.81 -19.15
CA LYS A 15 -10.89 -11.26 -19.82
C LYS A 15 -11.98 -10.21 -19.60
N ALA A 16 -11.77 -9.00 -20.10
CA ALA A 16 -12.78 -7.95 -20.08
C ALA A 16 -12.62 -6.91 -21.22
N GLU A 17 -11.97 -7.26 -22.34
CA GLU A 17 -11.87 -6.32 -23.47
C GLU A 17 -12.36 -6.86 -24.83
N ASP A 18 -13.00 -8.04 -24.90
CA ASP A 18 -13.41 -8.66 -26.20
C ASP A 18 -14.90 -9.01 -26.32
N GLU A 19 -15.83 -8.29 -25.66
CA GLU A 19 -17.26 -8.48 -25.96
C GLU A 19 -18.02 -7.15 -26.02
N GLN A 20 -17.68 -6.26 -26.99
CA GLN A 20 -18.61 -5.25 -27.51
C GLN A 20 -18.19 -4.77 -28.90
N GLU A 21 -18.29 -5.67 -29.88
CA GLU A 21 -18.40 -5.24 -31.27
C GLU A 21 -19.35 -6.20 -31.98
N GLN A 22 -20.62 -5.82 -32.05
CA GLN A 22 -21.55 -6.11 -33.14
C GLN A 22 -22.99 -5.68 -32.73
N THR A 23 -23.42 -4.51 -33.17
CA THR A 23 -24.62 -4.32 -33.97
C THR A 23 -24.87 -2.84 -34.19
N ALA A 24 -24.64 -2.35 -35.39
CA ALA A 24 -25.36 -1.22 -35.97
C ALA A 24 -26.51 -1.79 -36.79
N PRO A 25 -27.64 -1.05 -37.00
CA PRO A 25 -27.63 -0.09 -38.09
C PRO A 25 -28.50 1.18 -37.94
N ALA A 26 -28.08 2.16 -38.74
CA ALA A 26 -28.84 3.09 -39.58
C ALA A 26 -29.55 4.32 -38.99
N GLU A 27 -28.99 5.45 -39.42
CA GLU A 27 -29.62 6.68 -39.96
C GLU A 27 -30.62 7.48 -39.10
N ASN A 28 -30.25 8.70 -38.75
CA ASN A 28 -30.96 9.85 -39.26
C ASN A 28 -30.15 11.16 -39.14
N THR A 29 -30.14 11.89 -40.26
CA THR A 29 -29.54 13.18 -40.55
C THR A 29 -30.32 14.31 -39.84
N GLN A 30 -29.61 15.31 -39.24
CA GLN A 30 -29.99 16.73 -39.30
C GLN A 30 -28.91 17.65 -38.71
N GLU A 31 -28.32 18.42 -39.59
CA GLU A 31 -27.87 19.83 -39.58
C GLU A 31 -27.29 20.48 -38.33
N GLU A 32 -26.07 20.98 -38.54
CA GLU A 32 -25.32 21.95 -37.75
C GLU A 32 -26.07 23.29 -37.55
N PRO A 33 -25.63 24.08 -36.52
CA PRO A 33 -24.99 25.34 -36.87
C PRO A 33 -23.60 25.50 -36.21
N GLN A 34 -22.75 26.11 -37.03
CA GLN A 34 -21.39 26.59 -36.71
C GLN A 34 -21.46 27.71 -35.66
N GLU A 35 -20.59 27.63 -34.64
CA GLU A 35 -20.09 28.81 -33.95
C GLU A 35 -18.55 28.71 -33.78
N GLN A 36 -17.94 29.89 -33.96
CA GLN A 36 -16.55 30.17 -34.18
C GLN A 36 -15.68 30.01 -32.92
N PRO A 37 -14.35 29.99 -33.05
CA PRO A 37 -13.40 29.66 -31.98
C PRO A 37 -13.20 30.85 -31.05
N SER A 38 -13.32 30.64 -29.74
CA SER A 38 -12.82 31.56 -28.72
C SER A 38 -11.45 31.09 -28.24
N GLU A 39 -10.54 31.99 -28.40
CA GLU A 39 -9.22 32.22 -27.81
C GLU A 39 -8.64 31.18 -26.84
N ALA A 40 -7.41 30.82 -27.19
CA ALA A 40 -6.44 30.10 -26.38
C ALA A 40 -6.39 30.59 -24.92
N ALA A 41 -6.76 29.74 -24.00
CA ALA A 41 -6.27 29.84 -22.64
C ALA A 41 -4.83 29.25 -22.69
N GLU A 42 -3.84 30.13 -22.56
CA GLU A 42 -2.46 29.74 -22.27
C GLU A 42 -2.47 28.90 -20.99
N GLU A 43 -2.18 27.62 -21.13
CA GLU A 43 -1.76 26.81 -20.00
C GLU A 43 -0.47 27.42 -19.45
N GLN A 44 -0.60 28.17 -18.37
CA GLN A 44 0.54 28.51 -17.56
C GLN A 44 1.13 27.21 -17.03
N GLU A 45 2.22 26.78 -17.64
CA GLU A 45 3.18 25.87 -17.03
C GLU A 45 3.59 26.52 -15.70
N THR A 46 3.02 26.02 -14.61
CA THR A 46 3.46 26.39 -13.28
C THR A 46 4.87 25.84 -13.12
N ASP A 47 5.78 26.77 -12.99
CA ASP A 47 7.19 26.65 -12.62
C ASP A 47 7.40 25.45 -11.68
N ASP A 48 8.11 24.47 -12.20
CA ASP A 48 8.54 23.27 -11.52
C ASP A 48 9.58 23.68 -10.46
N THR A 49 9.07 24.21 -9.33
CA THR A 49 9.92 24.53 -8.18
C THR A 49 10.61 23.22 -7.79
N LYS A 50 11.92 23.18 -7.94
CA LYS A 50 12.82 22.10 -7.53
C LYS A 50 12.44 21.63 -6.13
N GLN A 51 11.62 20.60 -6.07
CA GLN A 51 11.33 19.88 -4.84
C GLN A 51 12.67 19.38 -4.32
N ASP A 52 13.03 19.74 -3.09
CA ASP A 52 14.30 19.33 -2.48
C ASP A 52 14.43 17.79 -2.59
N ASP A 53 15.55 17.30 -3.06
CA ASP A 53 15.81 15.89 -3.33
C ASP A 53 15.57 15.01 -2.08
N SER A 54 15.79 15.56 -0.88
CA SER A 54 15.50 14.90 0.40
C SER A 54 13.99 14.68 0.64
N SER A 55 13.14 15.65 0.29
CA SER A 55 11.68 15.49 0.38
C SER A 55 11.17 14.42 -0.60
N ASN A 56 11.77 14.32 -1.77
CA ASN A 56 11.44 13.31 -2.76
C ASN A 56 11.78 11.89 -2.27
N GLU A 57 12.89 11.71 -1.56
CA GLU A 57 13.28 10.40 -1.01
C GLU A 57 12.38 9.96 0.14
N VAL A 58 12.00 10.87 1.05
CA VAL A 58 11.00 10.60 2.10
C VAL A 58 9.67 10.14 1.48
N ILE A 59 9.19 10.82 0.44
CA ILE A 59 7.97 10.43 -0.28
C ILE A 59 8.11 9.02 -0.88
N LYS A 60 9.24 8.69 -1.50
CA LYS A 60 9.46 7.34 -2.05
C LYS A 60 9.43 6.25 -0.96
N MET A 61 10.07 6.52 0.18
CA MET A 61 10.05 5.59 1.31
C MET A 61 8.65 5.42 1.88
N LEU A 62 7.90 6.52 2.04
CA LEU A 62 6.51 6.47 2.50
C LEU A 62 5.59 5.76 1.49
N CYS A 63 5.77 5.93 0.18
CA CYS A 63 5.01 5.19 -0.83
C CYS A 63 5.24 3.67 -0.73
N LYS A 64 6.47 3.27 -0.40
CA LYS A 64 6.77 1.86 -0.18
C LYS A 64 6.11 1.35 1.10
N ILE A 65 6.25 2.09 2.21
CA ILE A 65 5.60 1.77 3.48
C ILE A 65 4.07 1.68 3.27
N LEU A 66 3.45 2.69 2.66
CA LEU A 66 2.01 2.69 2.35
C LEU A 66 1.55 1.40 1.65
N ALA A 67 2.34 0.94 0.69
CA ALA A 67 2.02 -0.28 -0.06
C ALA A 67 2.17 -1.55 0.81
N ASP A 68 3.19 -1.59 1.66
CA ASP A 68 3.44 -2.69 2.58
C ASP A 68 2.34 -2.75 3.67
N GLU A 69 1.92 -1.60 4.26
CA GLU A 69 0.80 -1.50 5.21
C GLU A 69 -0.54 -2.00 4.62
N TYR A 70 -0.85 -1.58 3.39
CA TYR A 70 -2.05 -2.08 2.72
C TYR A 70 -2.02 -3.60 2.53
N VAL A 71 -0.87 -4.15 2.17
CA VAL A 71 -0.70 -5.60 1.99
C VAL A 71 -0.83 -6.32 3.33
N SER A 72 -0.24 -5.81 4.41
CA SER A 72 -0.39 -6.34 5.76
C SER A 72 -1.83 -6.29 6.23
N TYR A 73 -2.49 -5.13 6.13
CA TYR A 73 -3.92 -5.01 6.44
C TYR A 73 -4.77 -6.08 5.75
N TYR A 74 -4.63 -6.16 4.41
CA TYR A 74 -5.41 -7.14 3.63
C TYR A 74 -5.08 -8.57 4.03
N ALA A 75 -3.81 -8.89 4.24
CA ALA A 75 -3.36 -10.22 4.58
C ALA A 75 -3.83 -10.67 5.96
N TYR A 76 -3.75 -9.82 6.97
CA TYR A 76 -4.31 -10.07 8.30
C TYR A 76 -5.82 -10.24 8.25
N PHE A 77 -6.53 -9.31 7.58
CA PHE A 77 -7.99 -9.40 7.42
C PHE A 77 -8.43 -10.70 6.73
N ALA A 78 -7.83 -11.03 5.59
CA ALA A 78 -8.18 -12.24 4.84
C ALA A 78 -7.70 -13.51 5.56
N GLY A 79 -6.51 -13.48 6.13
CA GLY A 79 -5.94 -14.56 6.93
C GLY A 79 -6.82 -14.94 8.10
N ALA A 80 -7.30 -13.98 8.88
CA ALA A 80 -8.23 -14.20 10.01
C ALA A 80 -9.51 -14.93 9.58
N LYS A 81 -9.96 -14.79 8.32
CA LYS A 81 -11.13 -15.52 7.78
C LYS A 81 -10.77 -16.92 7.28
N ASN A 82 -9.52 -17.14 6.88
CA ASN A 82 -9.08 -18.36 6.21
C ASN A 82 -8.34 -19.36 7.10
N ILE A 83 -7.82 -18.93 8.26
CA ILE A 83 -7.10 -19.82 9.20
C ILE A 83 -7.97 -20.98 9.64
N ARG A 84 -7.39 -22.20 9.62
CA ARG A 84 -8.03 -23.46 10.01
C ARG A 84 -6.99 -24.36 10.67
N GLY A 85 -7.43 -25.19 11.60
CA GLY A 85 -6.56 -26.18 12.26
C GLY A 85 -6.62 -26.10 13.76
N GLU A 86 -5.67 -26.71 14.43
CA GLU A 86 -5.55 -26.65 15.90
C GLU A 86 -5.08 -25.26 16.31
N ASN A 87 -5.59 -24.72 17.43
CA ASN A 87 -5.27 -23.39 17.97
C ASN A 87 -5.55 -22.20 17.00
N TRP A 88 -6.44 -22.41 16.04
CA TRP A 88 -6.75 -21.38 15.03
C TRP A 88 -7.37 -20.12 15.63
N MET A 89 -8.03 -20.23 16.82
CA MET A 89 -8.74 -19.10 17.42
C MET A 89 -7.79 -18.03 17.93
N ASP A 90 -6.66 -18.42 18.51
CA ASP A 90 -5.69 -17.49 19.07
C ASP A 90 -5.03 -16.67 17.93
N VAL A 91 -4.56 -17.36 16.89
CA VAL A 91 -4.00 -16.70 15.71
C VAL A 91 -5.03 -15.82 15.00
N LYS A 92 -6.30 -16.27 14.92
CA LYS A 92 -7.37 -15.45 14.34
C LYS A 92 -7.58 -14.16 15.12
N GLN A 93 -7.60 -14.22 16.44
CA GLN A 93 -7.82 -13.05 17.29
C GLN A 93 -6.72 -12.01 17.11
N GLU A 94 -5.46 -12.43 17.14
CA GLU A 94 -4.32 -11.56 16.88
C GLU A 94 -4.38 -10.95 15.46
N PHE A 95 -4.71 -11.77 14.45
CA PHE A 95 -4.84 -11.29 13.09
C PHE A 95 -5.98 -10.27 12.92
N GLU A 96 -7.10 -10.43 13.65
CA GLU A 96 -8.19 -9.43 13.60
C GLU A 96 -7.77 -8.11 14.25
N GLN A 97 -6.96 -8.14 15.31
CA GLN A 97 -6.44 -6.94 15.97
C GLN A 97 -5.40 -6.25 15.08
N HIS A 98 -4.40 -6.99 14.61
CA HIS A 98 -3.37 -6.43 13.74
C HIS A 98 -3.96 -5.85 12.44
N ALA A 99 -5.01 -6.47 11.86
CA ALA A 99 -5.69 -5.90 10.70
C ALA A 99 -6.25 -4.49 10.96
N GLU A 100 -6.74 -4.21 12.16
CA GLU A 100 -7.24 -2.87 12.50
C GLU A 100 -6.10 -1.87 12.70
N ASP A 101 -5.00 -2.29 13.31
CA ASP A 101 -3.82 -1.46 13.51
C ASP A 101 -3.15 -1.12 12.17
N GLU A 102 -2.95 -2.12 11.28
CA GLU A 102 -2.41 -1.92 9.93
C GLU A 102 -3.29 -1.00 9.05
N ARG A 103 -4.61 -1.11 9.21
CA ARG A 103 -5.52 -0.17 8.56
C ARG A 103 -5.28 1.26 9.04
N GLY A 104 -5.05 1.45 10.32
CA GLY A 104 -4.71 2.74 10.92
C GLY A 104 -3.39 3.28 10.38
N HIS A 105 -2.35 2.45 10.35
CA HIS A 105 -1.04 2.79 9.79
C HIS A 105 -1.15 3.21 8.33
N PHE A 106 -1.86 2.43 7.51
CA PHE A 106 -2.12 2.76 6.11
C PHE A 106 -2.79 4.13 5.95
N GLU A 107 -3.85 4.42 6.73
CA GLU A 107 -4.56 5.70 6.69
C GLU A 107 -3.64 6.87 7.09
N GLU A 108 -2.86 6.74 8.16
CA GLU A 108 -1.95 7.78 8.65
C GLU A 108 -0.79 8.06 7.68
N VAL A 109 -0.22 7.03 7.07
CA VAL A 109 0.84 7.18 6.04
C VAL A 109 0.27 7.83 4.77
N PHE A 110 -0.96 7.47 4.37
CA PHE A 110 -1.65 8.08 3.25
C PHE A 110 -1.87 9.58 3.48
N ASP A 111 -2.37 9.96 4.66
CA ASP A 111 -2.57 11.34 5.06
C ASP A 111 -1.25 12.12 5.08
N ARG A 112 -0.17 11.47 5.52
CA ARG A 112 1.15 12.11 5.53
C ARG A 112 1.66 12.38 4.12
N LEU A 113 1.51 11.47 3.19
CA LEU A 113 1.83 11.67 1.78
C LEU A 113 1.06 12.85 1.19
N TYR A 114 -0.24 12.94 1.50
CA TYR A 114 -1.07 14.07 1.08
C TYR A 114 -0.55 15.41 1.62
N GLN A 115 -0.15 15.49 2.91
CA GLN A 115 0.44 16.68 3.51
C GLN A 115 1.78 17.08 2.87
N LEU A 116 2.53 16.10 2.35
CA LEU A 116 3.78 16.33 1.62
C LEU A 116 3.57 16.72 0.15
N GLY A 117 2.31 16.89 -0.28
CA GLY A 117 1.95 17.25 -1.64
C GLY A 117 1.95 16.10 -2.63
N TYR A 118 2.06 14.85 -2.15
CA TYR A 118 1.94 13.68 -3.00
C TYR A 118 0.47 13.24 -3.09
N TYR A 119 -0.06 13.29 -4.30
CA TYR A 119 -1.44 12.90 -4.59
C TYR A 119 -1.46 11.57 -5.33
N ASN A 120 -1.90 10.54 -4.64
CA ASN A 120 -2.02 9.21 -5.23
C ASN A 120 -3.23 9.16 -6.19
N LYS A 121 -2.97 9.10 -7.50
CA LYS A 121 -4.01 9.10 -8.54
C LYS A 121 -4.57 7.71 -8.85
N ASP A 122 -3.80 6.66 -8.56
CA ASP A 122 -4.18 5.26 -8.78
C ASP A 122 -3.53 4.38 -7.70
N LEU A 123 -4.17 4.38 -6.54
CA LEU A 123 -3.68 3.71 -5.34
C LEU A 123 -3.34 2.23 -5.60
N LEU A 124 -4.20 1.50 -6.31
CA LEU A 124 -3.97 0.08 -6.54
C LEU A 124 -2.72 -0.18 -7.41
N LYS A 125 -2.47 0.68 -8.40
CA LYS A 125 -1.24 0.57 -9.19
C LYS A 125 0.00 0.96 -8.40
N ASP A 126 -0.12 1.94 -7.53
CA ASP A 126 1.00 2.34 -6.68
C ASP A 126 1.32 1.27 -5.64
N ILE A 127 0.32 0.61 -5.07
CA ILE A 127 0.50 -0.57 -4.23
C ILE A 127 1.17 -1.70 -5.02
N GLU A 128 0.64 -2.04 -6.20
CA GLU A 128 1.23 -3.08 -7.07
C GLU A 128 2.71 -2.81 -7.38
N LYS A 129 3.07 -1.55 -7.59
CA LYS A 129 4.42 -1.12 -7.94
C LYS A 129 5.39 -1.13 -6.75
N ASN A 130 4.92 -0.72 -5.58
CA ASN A 130 5.78 -0.40 -4.44
C ASN A 130 5.81 -1.50 -3.36
N ALA A 131 4.80 -2.38 -3.29
CA ALA A 131 4.76 -3.43 -2.27
C ALA A 131 6.01 -4.34 -2.30
N GLY A 132 6.60 -4.51 -1.14
CA GLY A 132 7.81 -5.31 -0.96
C GLY A 132 7.56 -6.81 -0.81
N TYR A 133 6.31 -7.18 -0.48
CA TYR A 133 5.91 -8.58 -0.26
C TYR A 133 4.41 -8.76 -0.50
N TYR A 134 4.01 -10.01 -0.61
CA TYR A 134 2.62 -10.48 -0.62
C TYR A 134 2.53 -11.75 0.21
N TRP A 135 1.40 -11.93 0.88
CA TRP A 135 1.10 -13.16 1.62
C TRP A 135 0.17 -14.03 0.78
N ASP A 136 0.34 -15.34 0.95
CA ASP A 136 -0.67 -16.29 0.51
C ASP A 136 -1.67 -16.48 1.66
N VAL A 137 -2.87 -15.98 1.48
CA VAL A 137 -3.95 -15.99 2.49
C VAL A 137 -5.03 -17.03 2.21
N ASP A 138 -4.82 -17.91 1.27
CA ASP A 138 -5.83 -18.89 0.87
C ASP A 138 -5.90 -19.96 1.95
N THR A 139 -5.81 -20.71 2.45
CA THR A 139 -6.00 -21.70 3.52
C THR A 139 -4.72 -21.84 4.34
N MET A 140 -4.63 -21.17 5.44
CA MET A 140 -3.43 -21.20 6.28
C MET A 140 -3.60 -22.08 7.50
N GLU A 141 -2.67 -22.95 7.71
CA GLU A 141 -2.45 -23.61 8.99
C GLU A 141 -1.88 -22.59 9.96
N PRO A 142 -2.37 -22.54 11.24
CA PRO A 142 -2.09 -21.45 12.19
C PRO A 142 -0.61 -21.13 12.40
N LYS A 143 0.21 -22.16 12.64
CA LYS A 143 1.66 -21.98 12.81
C LYS A 143 2.30 -21.32 11.59
N LYS A 144 1.98 -21.83 10.40
CA LYS A 144 2.51 -21.28 9.15
C LYS A 144 2.05 -19.84 8.92
N ALA A 145 0.81 -19.54 9.27
CA ALA A 145 0.28 -18.18 9.19
C ALA A 145 1.07 -17.23 10.11
N ALA A 146 1.30 -17.61 11.36
CA ALA A 146 2.10 -16.85 12.31
C ALA A 146 3.58 -16.68 11.86
N GLU A 147 4.19 -17.72 11.28
CA GLU A 147 5.54 -17.65 10.72
C GLU A 147 5.66 -16.66 9.56
N ILE A 148 4.66 -16.62 8.67
CA ILE A 148 4.62 -15.68 7.54
C ILE A 148 4.41 -14.25 8.07
N ALA A 149 3.47 -14.07 9.00
CA ALA A 149 3.19 -12.79 9.62
C ALA A 149 4.46 -12.24 10.32
N ARG A 150 5.11 -13.04 11.17
CA ARG A 150 6.36 -12.66 11.82
C ARG A 150 7.43 -12.13 10.85
N GLU A 151 7.55 -12.74 9.68
CA GLU A 151 8.51 -12.29 8.66
C GLU A 151 8.06 -10.97 8.00
N ALA A 152 6.76 -10.73 7.87
CA ALA A 152 6.25 -9.45 7.39
C ALA A 152 6.51 -8.33 8.40
N GLU A 153 6.24 -8.56 9.70
CA GLU A 153 6.51 -7.60 10.76
C GLU A 153 7.99 -7.19 10.84
N ARG A 154 8.91 -8.15 10.66
CA ARG A 154 10.34 -7.80 10.56
C ARG A 154 10.62 -6.81 9.45
N LYS A 155 9.96 -6.95 8.30
CA LYS A 155 10.13 -6.04 7.17
C LYS A 155 9.53 -4.67 7.44
N ALA A 156 8.39 -4.62 8.13
CA ALA A 156 7.77 -3.37 8.57
C ALA A 156 8.69 -2.62 9.54
N VAL A 157 9.17 -3.29 10.58
CA VAL A 157 10.19 -2.74 11.51
C VAL A 157 11.41 -2.21 10.76
N GLU A 158 11.98 -2.98 9.82
CA GLU A 158 13.12 -2.54 9.01
C GLU A 158 12.81 -1.32 8.15
N ALA A 159 11.60 -1.23 7.59
CA ALA A 159 11.20 -0.12 6.73
C ALA A 159 11.11 1.19 7.53
N TYR A 160 10.46 1.17 8.69
CA TYR A 160 10.38 2.32 9.58
C TYR A 160 11.74 2.71 10.16
N GLN A 161 12.58 1.75 10.54
CA GLN A 161 13.95 2.03 10.98
C GLN A 161 14.77 2.73 9.88
N LYS A 162 14.69 2.27 8.63
CA LYS A 162 15.37 2.90 7.49
C LYS A 162 14.89 4.33 7.27
N LEU A 163 13.59 4.58 7.35
CA LEU A 163 13.02 5.93 7.24
C LEU A 163 13.53 6.84 8.36
N LEU A 164 13.54 6.36 9.60
CA LEU A 164 14.03 7.12 10.74
C LEU A 164 15.53 7.45 10.64
N VAL A 165 16.35 6.49 10.22
CA VAL A 165 17.78 6.71 9.96
C VAL A 165 17.95 7.79 8.90
N TYR A 166 17.28 7.67 7.76
CA TYR A 166 17.35 8.64 6.68
C TYR A 166 17.00 10.05 7.16
N ILE A 167 15.89 10.22 7.89
CA ILE A 167 15.47 11.53 8.41
C ILE A 167 16.49 12.06 9.43
N SER A 168 17.07 11.19 10.26
CA SER A 168 18.02 11.60 11.30
C SER A 168 19.34 12.16 10.73
N GLU A 169 19.74 11.71 9.55
CA GLU A 169 20.95 12.11 8.85
C GLU A 169 20.80 13.45 8.10
N GLN A 170 19.55 13.95 7.94
CA GLN A 170 19.32 15.25 7.34
C GLN A 170 19.81 16.39 8.21
N SER A 171 20.20 17.50 7.59
CA SER A 171 20.54 18.72 8.31
C SER A 171 19.31 19.26 9.09
N PRO A 172 19.49 19.97 10.22
CA PRO A 172 18.38 20.35 11.08
C PRO A 172 17.27 21.17 10.40
N ASP A 173 17.62 21.95 9.38
CA ASP A 173 16.71 22.78 8.57
C ASP A 173 15.89 21.95 7.55
N LYS A 174 16.33 20.71 7.25
CA LYS A 174 15.69 19.80 6.32
C LYS A 174 14.97 18.62 6.99
N LYS A 175 15.10 18.48 8.31
CA LYS A 175 14.48 17.37 9.04
C LYS A 175 12.96 17.46 9.04
N ASP A 176 12.32 16.42 8.54
CA ASP A 176 10.88 16.23 8.63
C ASP A 176 10.49 15.61 9.99
N PHE A 177 10.34 16.47 10.99
CA PHE A 177 9.98 16.04 12.35
C PHE A 177 8.58 15.43 12.45
N VAL A 178 7.68 15.79 11.54
CA VAL A 178 6.31 15.23 11.53
C VAL A 178 6.35 13.78 11.05
N THR A 179 7.01 13.52 9.93
CA THR A 179 7.23 12.15 9.45
C THR A 179 8.07 11.34 10.44
N GLN A 180 9.08 11.97 11.08
CA GLN A 180 9.86 11.27 12.10
C GLN A 180 9.00 10.82 13.28
N LYS A 181 8.05 11.65 13.74
CA LYS A 181 7.13 11.29 14.83
C LYS A 181 6.21 10.15 14.42
N LEU A 182 5.57 10.25 13.25
CA LEU A 182 4.74 9.20 12.69
C LEU A 182 5.52 7.86 12.63
N ALA A 183 6.70 7.87 12.01
CA ALA A 183 7.53 6.68 11.87
C ALA A 183 7.96 6.07 13.22
N LYS A 184 8.16 6.87 14.28
CA LYS A 184 8.46 6.37 15.62
C LYS A 184 7.26 5.67 16.24
N ASN A 185 6.07 6.28 16.14
CA ASN A 185 4.87 5.70 16.70
C ASN A 185 4.57 4.33 16.05
N HIS A 186 4.61 4.28 14.71
CA HIS A 186 4.36 3.02 13.99
C HIS A 186 5.45 1.99 14.31
N LEU A 187 6.73 2.38 14.34
CA LEU A 187 7.80 1.46 14.70
C LEU A 187 7.58 0.80 16.07
N GLU A 188 7.05 1.53 17.05
CA GLU A 188 6.70 0.96 18.37
C GLU A 188 5.62 -0.12 18.21
N THR A 189 4.55 0.15 17.45
CA THR A 189 3.47 -0.82 17.19
C THR A 189 3.99 -2.04 16.40
N GLU A 190 4.79 -1.83 15.35
CA GLU A 190 5.37 -2.94 14.58
C GLU A 190 6.27 -3.85 15.40
N GLN A 191 6.96 -3.30 16.40
CA GLN A 191 7.76 -4.09 17.33
C GLN A 191 6.88 -4.94 18.26
N ASP A 192 5.75 -4.41 18.68
CA ASP A 192 4.77 -5.15 19.48
C ASP A 192 4.14 -6.27 18.64
N HIS A 193 3.71 -5.98 17.40
CA HIS A 193 3.22 -6.97 16.45
C HIS A 193 4.23 -8.10 16.19
N LEU A 194 5.49 -7.74 15.95
CA LEU A 194 6.56 -8.74 15.78
C LEU A 194 6.70 -9.63 17.01
N GLN A 195 6.64 -9.05 18.21
CA GLN A 195 6.75 -9.81 19.45
C GLN A 195 5.56 -10.77 19.62
N ASP A 196 4.34 -10.33 19.28
CA ASP A 196 3.14 -11.17 19.36
C ASP A 196 3.22 -12.34 18.39
N MET A 197 3.68 -12.10 17.15
CA MET A 197 3.92 -13.18 16.18
C MET A 197 5.04 -14.13 16.61
N GLU A 198 6.10 -13.64 17.26
CA GLU A 198 7.16 -14.48 17.82
C GLU A 198 6.61 -15.40 18.92
N ARG A 199 5.79 -14.87 19.84
CA ARG A 199 5.12 -15.66 20.88
C ARG A 199 4.20 -16.73 20.30
N LEU A 200 3.35 -16.36 19.35
CA LEU A 200 2.46 -17.32 18.69
C LEU A 200 3.24 -18.46 18.03
N VAL A 201 4.35 -18.16 17.36
CA VAL A 201 5.19 -19.20 16.73
C VAL A 201 5.81 -20.13 17.77
N GLU A 202 6.17 -19.63 18.97
CA GLU A 202 6.76 -20.43 20.05
C GLU A 202 5.74 -21.36 20.72
N GLU A 203 4.44 -21.04 20.68
CA GLU A 203 3.37 -21.85 21.27
C GLU A 203 3.03 -23.12 20.46
N PHE A 204 3.50 -23.22 19.22
CA PHE A 204 3.32 -24.38 18.33
C PHE A 204 4.53 -25.30 18.29
#